data_3cb41b89437d1d4107edb21703caa5fa
#
_entry.id   3cb41b89437d1d4107edb21703caa5fa
#
_cell.length_a   1.000
_cell.length_b   1.000
_cell.length_c   1.000
_cell.angle_alpha   90.00
_cell.angle_beta   90.00
_cell.angle_gamma   90.00
#
_symmetry.space_group_name_H-M   'P 1'
#
loop_
_entity.id
_entity.type
_entity.pdbx_description
1 polymer ?
#
loop_
_entity_poly.entity_id
_entity_poly.type
_entity_poly.pdbx_seq_one_letter_code
_entity_poly.pdbx_strand_id
1 'polypeptide(L)'
;MNEWMQQHPASIGGLVLWAIGLLWLMPSGKSGKSRPQLPGVLLAAAGVLAFCLGAGRGIETLQTEVMFWTFALTALICAALMITSKNPVYGALWFALATLGTCGLFMLQSAPFLAAATIIVYAGAVIVTFLFVIMLAQQSGAAGYDRQAQL
;
A
#
# COMPACT_ATOMS: atom_id res chain seq x y z
N MET A 1 13.05 27.29 1.82
CA MET A 1 12.63 26.20 0.90
C MET A 1 13.78 25.74 0.00
N ASN A 2 14.61 26.68 -0.48
CA ASN A 2 15.74 26.35 -1.38
C ASN A 2 16.91 25.64 -0.69
N GLU A 3 17.18 25.90 0.58
CA GLU A 3 18.29 25.27 1.32
C GLU A 3 18.05 23.77 1.58
N TRP A 4 16.82 23.39 1.90
CA TRP A 4 16.45 21.98 2.08
C TRP A 4 16.59 21.17 0.78
N MET A 5 16.22 21.78 -0.37
CA MET A 5 16.35 21.16 -1.68
C MET A 5 17.83 20.95 -2.10
N GLN A 6 18.73 21.80 -1.65
CA GLN A 6 20.15 21.65 -1.94
C GLN A 6 20.84 20.60 -1.07
N GLN A 7 20.30 20.33 0.13
CA GLN A 7 20.86 19.35 1.07
C GLN A 7 20.49 17.90 0.73
N HIS A 8 19.38 17.67 0.01
CA HIS A 8 18.87 16.32 -0.27
C HIS A 8 18.53 16.09 -1.76
N PRO A 9 19.49 16.21 -2.68
CA PRO A 9 19.21 16.05 -4.12
C PRO A 9 18.75 14.63 -4.48
N ALA A 10 19.18 13.62 -3.73
CA ALA A 10 18.80 12.22 -3.96
C ALA A 10 17.32 11.92 -3.58
N SER A 11 16.80 12.56 -2.54
CA SER A 11 15.40 12.39 -2.13
C SER A 11 14.44 13.05 -3.12
N ILE A 12 14.79 14.23 -3.63
CA ILE A 12 14.00 14.92 -4.66
C ILE A 12 14.03 14.14 -5.98
N GLY A 13 15.19 13.64 -6.39
CA GLY A 13 15.32 12.76 -7.56
C GLY A 13 14.46 11.50 -7.44
N GLY A 14 14.40 10.88 -6.25
CA GLY A 14 13.55 9.74 -5.95
C GLY A 14 12.06 10.05 -6.10
N LEU A 15 11.58 11.18 -5.56
CA LEU A 15 10.20 11.62 -5.70
C LEU A 15 9.80 11.89 -7.15
N VAL A 16 10.67 12.52 -7.92
CA VAL A 16 10.45 12.80 -9.35
C VAL A 16 10.38 11.50 -10.15
N LEU A 17 11.29 10.56 -9.93
CA LEU A 17 11.25 9.23 -10.56
C LEU A 17 9.99 8.45 -10.20
N TRP A 18 9.57 8.51 -8.95
CA TRP A 18 8.33 7.87 -8.48
C TRP A 18 7.10 8.47 -9.16
N ALA A 19 7.00 9.80 -9.23
CA ALA A 19 5.92 10.50 -9.91
C ALA A 19 5.87 10.17 -11.42
N ILE A 20 7.00 10.10 -12.08
CA ILE A 20 7.10 9.71 -13.50
C ILE A 20 6.65 8.25 -13.67
N GLY A 21 7.05 7.34 -12.78
CA GLY A 21 6.62 5.94 -12.80
C GLY A 21 5.11 5.79 -12.64
N LEU A 22 4.48 6.56 -11.74
CA LEU A 22 3.03 6.59 -11.57
C LEU A 22 2.30 7.17 -12.80
N LEU A 23 2.82 8.25 -13.39
CA LEU A 23 2.25 8.84 -14.61
C LEU A 23 2.35 7.87 -15.79
N TRP A 24 3.39 7.05 -15.86
CA TRP A 24 3.53 6.01 -16.89
C TRP A 24 2.53 4.87 -16.72
N LEU A 25 2.18 4.53 -15.48
CA LEU A 25 1.18 3.50 -15.13
C LEU A 25 -0.25 3.99 -15.38
N MET A 26 -0.47 5.30 -15.46
CA MET A 26 -1.81 5.84 -15.72
C MET A 26 -2.29 5.40 -17.12
N PRO A 27 -3.48 4.77 -17.22
CA PRO A 27 -4.02 4.32 -18.51
C PRO A 27 -4.30 5.54 -19.38
N SER A 28 -3.52 5.68 -20.47
CA SER A 28 -3.76 6.70 -21.48
C SER A 28 -5.00 6.31 -22.28
N GLY A 29 -6.11 6.97 -22.03
CA GLY A 29 -7.47 6.64 -22.50
C GLY A 29 -7.71 6.76 -24.03
N LYS A 30 -6.71 6.74 -24.90
CA LYS A 30 -6.89 6.95 -26.34
C LYS A 30 -6.11 6.02 -27.28
N SER A 31 -5.36 5.06 -26.79
CA SER A 31 -4.67 4.14 -27.70
C SER A 31 -4.75 2.71 -27.16
N GLY A 32 -5.49 1.85 -27.87
CA GLY A 32 -5.68 0.43 -27.56
C GLY A 32 -4.42 -0.44 -27.66
N LYS A 33 -3.23 0.14 -27.47
CA LYS A 33 -1.97 -0.57 -27.41
C LYS A 33 -1.56 -0.68 -25.94
N SER A 34 -1.64 -1.88 -25.38
CA SER A 34 -1.17 -2.20 -24.05
C SER A 34 0.32 -1.85 -23.94
N ARG A 35 0.62 -0.73 -23.28
CA ARG A 35 2.02 -0.40 -22.97
C ARG A 35 2.54 -1.44 -21.97
N PRO A 36 3.76 -1.92 -22.11
CA PRO A 36 4.35 -2.82 -21.13
C PRO A 36 4.34 -2.14 -19.76
N GLN A 37 3.64 -2.72 -18.79
CA GLN A 37 3.48 -2.16 -17.44
C GLN A 37 4.76 -2.32 -16.61
N LEU A 38 5.60 -3.28 -16.99
CA LEU A 38 6.88 -3.59 -16.31
C LEU A 38 7.80 -2.39 -16.12
N PRO A 39 8.11 -1.55 -17.14
CA PRO A 39 9.03 -0.41 -16.93
C PRO A 39 8.44 0.67 -16.01
N GLY A 40 7.12 0.88 -16.00
CA GLY A 40 6.47 1.81 -15.08
C GLY A 40 6.55 1.36 -13.63
N VAL A 41 6.33 0.08 -13.37
CA VAL A 41 6.47 -0.52 -12.03
C VAL A 41 7.92 -0.47 -11.56
N LEU A 42 8.89 -0.78 -12.43
CA LEU A 42 10.31 -0.70 -12.10
C LEU A 42 10.78 0.73 -11.80
N LEU A 43 10.31 1.73 -12.58
CA LEU A 43 10.61 3.14 -12.32
C LEU A 43 9.99 3.63 -11.01
N ALA A 44 8.75 3.25 -10.72
CA ALA A 44 8.10 3.61 -9.46
C ALA A 44 8.82 2.97 -8.26
N ALA A 45 9.19 1.70 -8.36
CA ALA A 45 9.94 0.98 -7.32
C ALA A 45 11.34 1.57 -7.12
N ALA A 46 12.05 1.89 -8.21
CA ALA A 46 13.37 2.53 -8.15
C ALA A 46 13.28 3.94 -7.53
N GLY A 47 12.21 4.69 -7.83
CA GLY A 47 11.95 6.00 -7.23
C GLY A 47 11.73 5.93 -5.72
N VAL A 48 10.95 4.96 -5.25
CA VAL A 48 10.75 4.69 -3.82
C VAL A 48 12.06 4.29 -3.15
N LEU A 49 12.83 3.39 -3.75
CA LEU A 49 14.15 2.99 -3.23
C LEU A 49 15.13 4.16 -3.15
N ALA A 50 15.21 4.98 -4.19
CA ALA A 50 16.08 6.16 -4.20
C ALA A 50 15.66 7.20 -3.14
N PHE A 51 14.36 7.41 -2.95
CA PHE A 51 13.83 8.26 -1.89
C PHE A 51 14.19 7.72 -0.51
N CYS A 52 14.00 6.44 -0.29
CA CYS A 52 14.31 5.77 0.97
C CYS A 52 15.81 5.85 1.31
N LEU A 53 16.68 5.59 0.33
CA LEU A 53 18.14 5.70 0.51
C LEU A 53 18.61 7.15 0.71
N GLY A 54 17.90 8.11 0.10
CA GLY A 54 18.20 9.53 0.28
C GLY A 54 17.69 10.12 1.59
N ALA A 55 16.55 9.63 2.10
CA ALA A 55 15.95 10.08 3.34
C ALA A 55 16.62 9.48 4.59
N GLY A 56 17.23 8.28 4.47
CA GLY A 56 17.84 7.54 5.58
C GLY A 56 19.17 8.09 6.11
N ARG A 57 19.58 9.29 5.72
CA ARG A 57 20.86 9.87 6.15
C ARG A 57 20.82 10.71 7.43
N GLY A 58 19.67 10.79 8.08
CA GLY A 58 19.49 11.46 9.37
C GLY A 58 19.36 10.48 10.55
N ILE A 59 20.29 9.56 10.71
CA ILE A 59 20.18 8.42 11.63
C ILE A 59 20.64 8.79 13.03
N GLU A 60 19.70 8.92 13.93
CA GLU A 60 20.08 8.96 15.35
C GLU A 60 20.14 7.57 16.02
N THR A 61 19.46 6.55 15.49
CA THR A 61 19.61 5.18 16.01
C THR A 61 19.26 4.13 14.92
N LEU A 62 20.19 3.21 14.66
CA LEU A 62 20.01 2.02 13.80
C LEU A 62 18.73 1.24 14.12
N GLN A 63 18.34 1.22 15.39
CA GLN A 63 17.17 0.50 15.87
C GLN A 63 15.85 1.08 15.31
N THR A 64 15.71 2.40 15.30
CA THR A 64 14.52 3.09 14.78
C THR A 64 14.40 2.92 13.28
N GLU A 65 15.51 2.96 12.54
CA GLU A 65 15.50 2.72 11.09
C GLU A 65 15.07 1.29 10.73
N VAL A 66 15.65 0.30 11.42
CA VAL A 66 15.29 -1.10 11.17
C VAL A 66 13.79 -1.32 11.43
N MET A 67 13.26 -0.77 12.52
CA MET A 67 11.83 -0.85 12.82
C MET A 67 10.97 -0.14 11.77
N PHE A 68 11.38 1.06 11.34
CA PHE A 68 10.68 1.80 10.29
C PHE A 68 10.60 0.99 8.99
N TRP A 69 11.74 0.47 8.53
CA TRP A 69 11.79 -0.35 7.32
C TRP A 69 10.95 -1.63 7.42
N THR A 70 10.98 -2.27 8.59
CA THR A 70 10.19 -3.47 8.82
C THR A 70 8.70 -3.20 8.70
N PHE A 71 8.18 -2.16 9.38
CA PHE A 71 6.76 -1.81 9.30
C PHE A 71 6.36 -1.27 7.94
N ALA A 72 7.19 -0.44 7.30
CA ALA A 72 6.92 0.10 5.98
C ALA A 72 6.87 -1.00 4.91
N LEU A 73 7.83 -1.92 4.89
CA LEU A 73 7.83 -3.05 3.95
C LEU A 73 6.67 -3.99 4.22
N THR A 74 6.34 -4.28 5.47
CA THR A 74 5.18 -5.10 5.82
C THR A 74 3.90 -4.48 5.28
N ALA A 75 3.68 -3.19 5.49
CA ALA A 75 2.50 -2.48 5.00
C ALA A 75 2.42 -2.51 3.47
N LEU A 76 3.54 -2.25 2.76
CA LEU A 76 3.60 -2.27 1.30
C LEU A 76 3.37 -3.66 0.71
N ILE A 77 3.99 -4.69 1.26
CA ILE A 77 3.83 -6.08 0.79
C ILE A 77 2.39 -6.54 1.00
N CYS A 78 1.81 -6.27 2.18
CA CYS A 78 0.44 -6.64 2.48
C CYS A 78 -0.56 -5.90 1.58
N ALA A 79 -0.33 -4.61 1.27
CA ALA A 79 -1.15 -3.85 0.35
C ALA A 79 -1.08 -4.42 -1.09
N ALA A 80 0.10 -4.83 -1.55
CA ALA A 80 0.28 -5.47 -2.85
C ALA A 80 -0.42 -6.84 -2.92
N LEU A 81 -0.32 -7.64 -1.87
CA LEU A 81 -0.98 -8.95 -1.77
C LEU A 81 -2.51 -8.80 -1.66
N MET A 82 -3.00 -7.75 -1.00
CA MET A 82 -4.42 -7.42 -0.97
C MET A 82 -4.99 -7.24 -2.37
N ILE A 83 -4.32 -6.44 -3.23
CA ILE A 83 -4.79 -6.16 -4.59
C ILE A 83 -4.70 -7.40 -5.50
N THR A 84 -3.71 -8.26 -5.26
CA THR A 84 -3.46 -9.47 -6.07
C THR A 84 -4.33 -10.65 -5.65
N SER A 85 -4.94 -10.60 -4.46
CA SER A 85 -5.74 -11.70 -3.94
C SER A 85 -7.04 -11.89 -4.72
N LYS A 86 -7.30 -13.11 -5.21
CA LYS A 86 -8.53 -13.46 -5.94
C LYS A 86 -9.72 -13.67 -5.00
N ASN A 87 -9.45 -14.07 -3.76
CA ASN A 87 -10.49 -14.31 -2.76
C ASN A 87 -10.67 -13.08 -1.89
N PRO A 88 -11.89 -12.52 -1.77
CA PRO A 88 -12.15 -11.31 -1.02
C PRO A 88 -11.85 -11.45 0.48
N VAL A 89 -11.98 -12.65 1.05
CA VAL A 89 -11.66 -12.92 2.46
C VAL A 89 -10.15 -12.76 2.72
N TYR A 90 -9.31 -13.32 1.85
CA TYR A 90 -7.86 -13.14 1.94
C TYR A 90 -7.45 -11.68 1.70
N GLY A 91 -8.14 -10.99 0.78
CA GLY A 91 -7.94 -9.55 0.57
C GLY A 91 -8.19 -8.74 1.85
N ALA A 92 -9.27 -9.04 2.57
CA ALA A 92 -9.58 -8.39 3.84
C ALA A 92 -8.52 -8.68 4.93
N LEU A 93 -7.99 -9.92 4.98
CA LEU A 93 -6.91 -10.26 5.92
C LEU A 93 -5.60 -9.51 5.60
N TRP A 94 -5.24 -9.40 4.32
CA TRP A 94 -4.06 -8.61 3.89
C TRP A 94 -4.24 -7.13 4.19
N PHE A 95 -5.47 -6.61 4.03
CA PHE A 95 -5.80 -5.23 4.43
C PHE A 95 -5.62 -5.02 5.94
N ALA A 96 -6.06 -5.98 6.77
CA ALA A 96 -5.84 -5.94 8.21
C ALA A 96 -4.35 -5.84 8.56
N LEU A 97 -3.52 -6.67 7.94
CA LEU A 97 -2.07 -6.65 8.17
C LEU A 97 -1.42 -5.35 7.67
N ALA A 98 -1.86 -4.80 6.55
CA ALA A 98 -1.39 -3.51 6.05
C ALA A 98 -1.71 -2.37 7.02
N THR A 99 -2.93 -2.35 7.59
CA THR A 99 -3.31 -1.35 8.61
C THR A 99 -2.52 -1.49 9.90
N LEU A 100 -2.22 -2.71 10.35
CA LEU A 100 -1.37 -2.96 11.52
C LEU A 100 0.07 -2.47 11.27
N GLY A 101 0.63 -2.70 10.07
CA GLY A 101 1.92 -2.15 9.67
C GLY A 101 1.95 -0.61 9.74
N THR A 102 0.89 0.05 9.26
CA THR A 102 0.74 1.51 9.35
C THR A 102 0.63 1.99 10.80
N CYS A 103 -0.07 1.24 11.67
CA CYS A 103 -0.12 1.56 13.10
C CYS A 103 1.26 1.49 13.77
N GLY A 104 2.11 0.54 13.36
CA GLY A 104 3.50 0.47 13.80
C GLY A 104 4.29 1.74 13.43
N LEU A 105 4.07 2.28 12.23
CA LEU A 105 4.68 3.56 11.81
C LEU A 105 4.20 4.74 12.66
N PHE A 106 2.92 4.80 13.03
CA PHE A 106 2.41 5.83 13.95
C PHE A 106 3.03 5.74 15.33
N MET A 107 3.27 4.53 15.83
CA MET A 107 3.97 4.32 17.10
C MET A 107 5.40 4.88 17.06
N LEU A 108 6.12 4.65 15.95
CA LEU A 108 7.48 5.19 15.77
C LEU A 108 7.51 6.72 15.69
N GLN A 109 6.43 7.34 15.20
CA GLN A 109 6.28 8.80 15.14
C GLN A 109 5.76 9.43 16.44
N SER A 110 5.79 8.71 17.55
CA SER A 110 5.29 9.17 18.85
C SER A 110 3.82 9.58 18.84
N ALA A 111 3.01 8.92 17.99
CA ALA A 111 1.57 9.15 17.87
C ALA A 111 0.75 7.92 18.33
N PRO A 112 0.86 7.48 19.61
CA PRO A 112 0.23 6.26 20.10
C PRO A 112 -1.30 6.33 20.09
N PHE A 113 -1.86 7.51 20.31
CA PHE A 113 -3.30 7.71 20.24
C PHE A 113 -3.84 7.43 18.82
N LEU A 114 -3.15 7.93 17.80
CA LEU A 114 -3.53 7.69 16.41
C LEU A 114 -3.41 6.22 16.01
N ALA A 115 -2.36 5.55 16.48
CA ALA A 115 -2.19 4.11 16.29
C ALA A 115 -3.35 3.32 16.91
N ALA A 116 -3.68 3.61 18.18
CA ALA A 116 -4.79 2.94 18.86
C ALA A 116 -6.14 3.21 18.19
N ALA A 117 -6.43 4.46 17.83
CA ALA A 117 -7.67 4.82 17.13
C ALA A 117 -7.79 4.09 15.78
N THR A 118 -6.69 4.00 15.03
CA THR A 118 -6.66 3.29 13.74
C THR A 118 -6.92 1.79 13.93
N ILE A 119 -6.33 1.15 14.92
CA ILE A 119 -6.58 -0.28 15.21
C ILE A 119 -8.06 -0.51 15.56
N ILE A 120 -8.61 0.29 16.46
CA ILE A 120 -10.00 0.14 16.92
C ILE A 120 -10.98 0.32 15.74
N VAL A 121 -10.79 1.34 14.93
CA VAL A 121 -11.71 1.65 13.83
C VAL A 121 -11.49 0.70 12.65
N TYR A 122 -10.27 0.55 12.14
CA TYR A 122 -10.04 -0.24 10.93
C TYR A 122 -10.00 -1.74 11.21
N ALA A 123 -9.19 -2.19 12.15
CA ALA A 123 -9.09 -3.61 12.46
C ALA A 123 -10.32 -4.11 13.25
N GLY A 124 -10.85 -3.30 14.16
CA GLY A 124 -12.01 -3.67 14.96
C GLY A 124 -13.33 -3.56 14.21
N ALA A 125 -13.70 -2.39 13.73
CA ALA A 125 -15.01 -2.15 13.15
C ALA A 125 -15.09 -2.44 11.66
N VAL A 126 -14.20 -1.85 10.85
CA VAL A 126 -14.29 -1.90 9.38
C VAL A 126 -14.03 -3.30 8.85
N ILE A 127 -12.95 -3.95 9.28
CA ILE A 127 -12.57 -5.28 8.77
C ILE A 127 -13.59 -6.33 9.21
N VAL A 128 -14.04 -6.30 10.45
CA VAL A 128 -15.04 -7.24 10.95
C VAL A 128 -16.35 -7.12 10.19
N THR A 129 -16.84 -5.89 9.97
CA THR A 129 -18.05 -5.64 9.18
C THR A 129 -17.85 -6.10 7.73
N PHE A 130 -16.71 -5.82 7.13
CA PHE A 130 -16.40 -6.22 5.76
C PHE A 130 -16.35 -7.74 5.60
N LEU A 131 -15.69 -8.46 6.51
CA LEU A 131 -15.66 -9.93 6.52
C LEU A 131 -17.07 -10.53 6.70
N PHE A 132 -17.87 -9.94 7.57
CA PHE A 132 -19.25 -10.39 7.78
C PHE A 132 -20.09 -10.25 6.50
N VAL A 133 -20.02 -9.10 5.83
CA VAL A 133 -20.73 -8.85 4.58
C VAL A 133 -20.26 -9.80 3.47
N ILE A 134 -18.96 -10.04 3.33
CA ILE A 134 -18.43 -10.99 2.34
C ILE A 134 -18.90 -12.40 2.62
N MET A 135 -18.89 -12.82 3.88
CA MET A 135 -19.35 -14.16 4.28
C MET A 135 -20.83 -14.36 3.91
N LEU A 136 -21.70 -13.36 4.17
CA LEU A 136 -23.10 -13.41 3.79
C LEU A 136 -23.28 -13.40 2.26
N ALA A 137 -22.52 -12.61 1.53
CA ALA A 137 -22.58 -12.53 0.08
C ALA A 137 -22.15 -13.85 -0.59
N GLN A 138 -21.17 -14.56 -0.02
CA GLN A 138 -20.74 -15.86 -0.54
C GLN A 138 -21.77 -16.98 -0.29
N GLN A 139 -22.55 -16.89 0.76
CA GLN A 139 -23.62 -17.86 1.02
C GLN A 139 -24.79 -17.73 0.02
N SER A 140 -25.06 -16.53 -0.49
CA SER A 140 -26.11 -16.28 -1.48
C SER A 140 -25.70 -16.64 -2.92
N GLY A 141 -24.43 -16.85 -3.23
CA GLY A 141 -23.93 -17.24 -4.55
C GLY A 141 -24.26 -18.67 -5.02
N ALA A 142 -24.97 -19.46 -4.19
CA ALA A 142 -25.47 -20.78 -4.56
C ALA A 142 -26.93 -20.77 -5.09
N ALA A 143 -27.53 -19.60 -5.23
CA ALA A 143 -28.91 -19.48 -5.73
C ALA A 143 -28.95 -19.76 -7.25
N GLY A 144 -29.76 -20.75 -7.62
CA GLY A 144 -29.84 -21.36 -8.97
C GLY A 144 -30.26 -20.46 -10.15
N TYR A 145 -30.49 -19.16 -9.94
CA TYR A 145 -30.81 -18.24 -11.03
C TYR A 145 -29.56 -17.72 -11.78
N ASP A 146 -28.38 -17.85 -11.20
CA ASP A 146 -27.14 -17.46 -11.88
C ASP A 146 -26.71 -18.46 -12.97
N ARG A 147 -27.26 -19.69 -12.94
CA ARG A 147 -27.08 -20.71 -14.01
C ARG A 147 -27.94 -20.46 -15.23
N GLN A 148 -29.05 -19.72 -15.09
CA GLN A 148 -29.97 -19.45 -16.20
C GLN A 148 -29.54 -18.23 -17.04
N ALA A 149 -28.66 -17.38 -16.56
CA ALA A 149 -28.13 -16.24 -17.29
C ALA A 149 -26.99 -16.61 -18.27
N GLN A 150 -26.56 -17.88 -18.31
CA GLN A 150 -25.50 -18.37 -19.20
C GLN A 150 -26.02 -19.22 -20.38
N LEU A 151 -27.33 -19.30 -20.57
CA LEU A 151 -27.99 -19.90 -21.73
C LEU A 151 -28.62 -18.81 -22.60
#